data_5f729ebe8eb2143365cef1e8e89ad9d8
#
_entry.id   5f729ebe8eb2143365cef1e8e89ad9d8
#
_cell.length_a   1.000
_cell.length_b   1.000
_cell.length_c   1.000
_cell.angle_alpha   90.00
_cell.angle_beta   90.00
_cell.angle_gamma   90.00
#
_symmetry.space_group_name_H-M   'P 1'
#
loop_
_entity.id
_entity.type
_entity.pdbx_description
1 polymer ?
#
loop_
_entity_poly.entity_id
_entity_poly.type
_entity_poly.pdbx_seq_one_letter_code
_entity_poly.pdbx_strand_id
1 'polypeptide(L)'
;MSQKPSTSIRAVALVGHGAAGKTTLTESLLAASGAIKSRGSIEKGNTVCDFDPIEKELGHSLQSSLVNFLWNDAEIQLIDTPGYPDFAGQSMSALAAVDTALVVINAQTGIELATERMFALAGERALCRMIVINKIDADNVDLPALVNEIRERFGKQCLLLDLPTHNGQDVVELLGHDDGASDFASIAAAHRSLIDQIVEEDDSLMARYLETGADPSLEELHAPFEQALRAGHLIPILFTSAKTGAGIPQLLDALARLAPNPAEGNAPPFYRGEPGEPAQAFQALPDDELHVLAHVFKVVIDPFIGKLGVFRVHQGTVRRDAQLFVGSGKRPFKVGHLYRLQGKDYIEVAALVPGEIGAVAKVDDIEFDCVLHDSHEEDHIHLKPLSFPQPMQGLAVQTRRKGDEQRLFEILHKLELEDPCFKVERHPGTNETVIRGLGEMHLRAKLARMQQQYKLELDTSAPQIAYRETITALAEGHCRHKKQSGGAGQFGEVMLRVEPLAGGAGFEFVDIVKGGVIPGVFMAAVEKGVRQALAEGVVAGYPVHDIRVTVHDGKTHAVDGKDIAFTSAGRKATIDAVRKADRKSTRLNSSHRSLSRMPSSA
;
A
#
# COMPACT_ATOMS: atom_id res chain seq x y z
N MET A 1 24.83 -1.89 24.73
CA MET A 1 24.48 -0.47 24.83
C MET A 1 23.39 -0.35 25.87
N SER A 2 23.45 0.65 26.76
CA SER A 2 22.38 0.89 27.74
C SER A 2 21.08 1.19 26.97
N GLN A 3 19.98 0.60 27.40
CA GLN A 3 18.66 0.83 26.85
C GLN A 3 18.29 2.30 27.12
N LYS A 4 17.97 3.06 26.09
CA LYS A 4 17.56 4.46 26.24
C LYS A 4 16.09 4.54 26.63
N PRO A 5 15.68 5.56 27.39
CA PRO A 5 14.26 5.74 27.72
C PRO A 5 13.47 6.12 26.47
N SER A 6 12.19 5.75 26.43
CA SER A 6 11.26 6.09 25.33
C SER A 6 11.19 7.59 25.04
N THR A 7 11.39 8.43 26.08
CA THR A 7 11.42 9.90 25.96
C THR A 7 12.57 10.45 25.11
N SER A 8 13.62 9.67 24.88
CA SER A 8 14.74 10.08 24.00
C SER A 8 14.54 9.71 22.54
N ILE A 9 13.47 8.97 22.18
CA ILE A 9 13.24 8.47 20.82
C ILE A 9 12.45 9.49 20.00
N ARG A 10 12.82 9.64 18.72
CA ARG A 10 12.11 10.45 17.74
C ARG A 10 11.89 9.61 16.48
N ALA A 11 10.65 9.20 16.21
CA ALA A 11 10.29 8.44 15.03
C ALA A 11 9.77 9.39 13.93
N VAL A 12 10.49 9.45 12.81
CA VAL A 12 10.26 10.44 11.75
C VAL A 12 10.22 9.74 10.38
N ALA A 13 9.26 10.09 9.53
CA ALA A 13 9.24 9.66 8.13
C ALA A 13 9.46 10.86 7.19
N LEU A 14 10.42 10.73 6.28
CA LEU A 14 10.59 11.66 5.16
C LEU A 14 9.61 11.31 4.06
N VAL A 15 8.69 12.22 3.76
CA VAL A 15 7.70 12.08 2.69
C VAL A 15 7.75 13.27 1.73
N GLY A 16 7.17 13.14 0.56
CA GLY A 16 7.18 14.18 -0.46
C GLY A 16 7.43 13.59 -1.85
N HIS A 17 7.39 14.43 -2.86
CA HIS A 17 7.50 14.01 -4.27
C HIS A 17 8.86 13.40 -4.63
N GLY A 18 8.92 12.69 -5.76
CA GLY A 18 10.16 12.21 -6.36
C GLY A 18 11.12 13.37 -6.64
N ALA A 19 12.41 13.13 -6.52
CA ALA A 19 13.44 14.16 -6.74
C ALA A 19 13.39 15.38 -5.78
N ALA A 20 12.57 15.40 -4.71
CA ALA A 20 12.65 16.43 -3.66
C ALA A 20 13.97 16.37 -2.86
N GLY A 21 14.70 15.28 -2.97
CA GLY A 21 16.01 15.10 -2.34
C GLY A 21 15.96 14.43 -0.95
N LYS A 22 14.92 13.64 -0.67
CA LYS A 22 14.75 12.92 0.61
C LYS A 22 15.96 12.06 0.97
N THR A 23 16.37 11.16 0.08
CA THR A 23 17.53 10.29 0.30
C THR A 23 18.85 11.08 0.44
N THR A 24 19.02 12.16 -0.35
CA THR A 24 20.18 13.05 -0.19
C THR A 24 20.15 13.79 1.15
N LEU A 25 18.96 14.17 1.62
CA LEU A 25 18.77 14.78 2.93
C LEU A 25 19.11 13.79 4.05
N THR A 26 18.64 12.55 3.94
CA THR A 26 19.01 11.45 4.87
C THR A 26 20.52 11.26 4.95
N GLU A 27 21.21 11.22 3.82
CA GLU A 27 22.68 11.11 3.78
C GLU A 27 23.37 12.29 4.50
N SER A 28 22.82 13.49 4.34
CA SER A 28 23.37 14.70 4.97
C SER A 28 23.15 14.70 6.48
N LEU A 29 21.96 14.25 6.95
CA LEU A 29 21.67 14.09 8.37
C LEU A 29 22.58 13.04 9.02
N LEU A 30 22.76 11.88 8.36
CA LEU A 30 23.65 10.81 8.82
C LEU A 30 25.12 11.27 8.90
N ALA A 31 25.58 12.03 7.93
CA ALA A 31 26.96 12.54 7.94
C ALA A 31 27.17 13.62 9.00
N ALA A 32 26.22 14.55 9.16
CA ALA A 32 26.30 15.62 10.16
C ALA A 32 26.21 15.07 11.59
N SER A 33 25.42 14.04 11.83
CA SER A 33 25.32 13.34 13.11
C SER A 33 26.52 12.42 13.41
N GLY A 34 27.43 12.22 12.44
CA GLY A 34 28.57 11.31 12.58
C GLY A 34 28.21 9.82 12.49
N ALA A 35 26.98 9.47 12.14
CA ALA A 35 26.56 8.08 11.95
C ALA A 35 27.25 7.42 10.75
N ILE A 36 27.63 8.20 9.75
CA ILE A 36 28.46 7.77 8.63
C ILE A 36 29.69 8.70 8.49
N LYS A 37 30.80 8.14 8.00
CA LYS A 37 32.06 8.88 7.87
C LYS A 37 32.04 9.90 6.74
N SER A 38 31.30 9.63 5.68
CA SER A 38 31.18 10.48 4.50
C SER A 38 29.84 10.25 3.82
N ARG A 39 29.26 11.32 3.29
CA ARG A 39 27.99 11.29 2.60
C ARG A 39 28.09 10.48 1.29
N GLY A 40 27.16 9.56 1.09
CA GLY A 40 26.93 8.89 -0.18
C GLY A 40 26.27 9.80 -1.21
N SER A 41 26.13 9.32 -2.44
CA SER A 41 25.34 10.00 -3.48
C SER A 41 24.58 8.98 -4.33
N ILE A 42 23.43 9.39 -4.85
CA ILE A 42 22.57 8.57 -5.71
C ILE A 42 23.33 8.22 -7.00
N GLU A 43 24.05 9.18 -7.59
CA GLU A 43 24.81 8.99 -8.83
C GLU A 43 25.92 7.96 -8.70
N LYS A 44 26.49 7.82 -7.49
CA LYS A 44 27.52 6.81 -7.21
C LYS A 44 26.91 5.47 -6.74
N GLY A 45 25.60 5.41 -6.49
CA GLY A 45 24.91 4.23 -5.99
C GLY A 45 25.43 3.73 -4.64
N ASN A 46 25.89 4.64 -3.76
CA ASN A 46 26.49 4.32 -2.48
C ASN A 46 25.80 4.96 -1.27
N THR A 47 24.53 5.38 -1.43
CA THR A 47 23.71 5.84 -0.32
C THR A 47 23.35 4.69 0.62
N VAL A 48 23.09 4.99 1.89
CA VAL A 48 22.70 4.00 2.90
C VAL A 48 21.31 3.44 2.62
N CYS A 49 20.37 4.29 2.15
CA CYS A 49 18.98 3.93 1.97
C CYS A 49 18.69 3.21 0.66
N ASP A 50 19.27 3.65 -0.47
CA ASP A 50 19.08 3.00 -1.78
C ASP A 50 20.14 1.92 -1.99
N PHE A 51 20.00 0.81 -1.29
CA PHE A 51 20.96 -0.30 -1.34
C PHE A 51 20.58 -1.40 -2.33
N ASP A 52 19.31 -1.49 -2.75
CA ASP A 52 18.85 -2.46 -3.75
C ASP A 52 19.52 -2.17 -5.10
N PRO A 53 20.04 -3.19 -5.81
CA PRO A 53 20.63 -3.01 -7.14
C PRO A 53 19.70 -2.31 -8.14
N ILE A 54 18.39 -2.55 -8.06
CA ILE A 54 17.39 -1.93 -8.93
C ILE A 54 17.25 -0.44 -8.63
N GLU A 55 17.23 -0.03 -7.36
CA GLU A 55 17.22 1.37 -6.94
C GLU A 55 18.44 2.13 -7.46
N LYS A 56 19.62 1.49 -7.37
CA LYS A 56 20.87 2.06 -7.89
C LYS A 56 20.86 2.22 -9.41
N GLU A 57 20.30 1.26 -10.13
CA GLU A 57 20.15 1.29 -11.58
C GLU A 57 19.17 2.38 -12.02
N LEU A 58 18.05 2.52 -11.32
CA LEU A 58 17.00 3.48 -11.62
C LEU A 58 17.31 4.90 -11.09
N GLY A 59 18.18 5.03 -10.10
CA GLY A 59 18.54 6.31 -9.47
C GLY A 59 17.43 6.89 -8.59
N HIS A 60 16.56 6.04 -8.05
CA HIS A 60 15.51 6.46 -7.11
C HIS A 60 15.05 5.30 -6.22
N SER A 61 14.53 5.63 -5.04
CA SER A 61 14.02 4.68 -4.08
C SER A 61 12.73 3.98 -4.56
N LEU A 62 12.65 2.68 -4.33
CA LEU A 62 11.48 1.83 -4.60
C LEU A 62 10.80 1.38 -3.30
N GLN A 63 11.56 1.30 -2.22
CA GLN A 63 11.12 0.86 -0.90
C GLN A 63 11.46 1.91 0.17
N SER A 64 10.74 1.84 1.29
CA SER A 64 11.11 2.60 2.47
C SER A 64 12.34 1.98 3.14
N SER A 65 13.26 2.81 3.62
CA SER A 65 14.48 2.39 4.30
C SER A 65 14.59 3.06 5.67
N LEU A 66 15.00 2.31 6.70
CA LEU A 66 15.13 2.79 8.06
C LEU A 66 16.59 3.05 8.38
N VAL A 67 16.88 4.20 8.98
CA VAL A 67 18.20 4.56 9.54
C VAL A 67 18.03 5.17 10.93
N ASN A 68 19.04 4.96 11.77
CA ASN A 68 19.06 5.43 13.14
C ASN A 68 20.34 6.25 13.37
N PHE A 69 20.23 7.33 14.10
CA PHE A 69 21.38 8.14 14.49
C PHE A 69 21.09 8.92 15.79
N LEU A 70 22.15 9.36 16.42
CA LEU A 70 22.10 10.14 17.66
C LEU A 70 22.40 11.60 17.34
N TRP A 71 21.60 12.50 17.90
CA TRP A 71 21.89 13.91 17.90
C TRP A 71 21.53 14.50 19.26
N ASN A 72 22.51 15.14 19.91
CA ASN A 72 22.40 15.50 21.31
C ASN A 72 21.99 14.26 22.15
N ASP A 73 20.92 14.34 22.94
CA ASP A 73 20.42 13.24 23.76
C ASP A 73 19.31 12.43 23.07
N ALA A 74 18.88 12.84 21.87
CA ALA A 74 17.83 12.17 21.12
C ALA A 74 18.35 11.08 20.21
N GLU A 75 17.63 9.97 20.13
CA GLU A 75 17.79 8.91 19.12
C GLU A 75 16.74 9.09 18.04
N ILE A 76 17.19 9.48 16.86
CA ILE A 76 16.30 9.73 15.73
C ILE A 76 16.24 8.46 14.87
N GLN A 77 15.04 7.93 14.72
CA GLN A 77 14.70 6.82 13.84
C GLN A 77 14.01 7.38 12.60
N LEU A 78 14.73 7.43 11.50
CA LEU A 78 14.30 8.08 10.28
C LEU A 78 13.94 7.04 9.23
N ILE A 79 12.73 7.15 8.67
CA ILE A 79 12.29 6.34 7.53
C ILE A 79 12.37 7.18 6.27
N ASP A 80 13.33 6.90 5.39
CA ASP A 80 13.37 7.44 4.04
C ASP A 80 12.36 6.72 3.16
N THR A 81 11.52 7.46 2.43
CA THR A 81 10.43 6.88 1.63
C THR A 81 10.54 7.22 0.14
N PRO A 82 10.08 6.33 -0.76
CA PRO A 82 10.01 6.66 -2.17
C PRO A 82 9.02 7.80 -2.42
N GLY A 83 9.29 8.63 -3.42
CA GLY A 83 8.47 9.80 -3.73
C GLY A 83 7.62 9.67 -4.99
N TYR A 84 7.79 8.63 -5.78
CA TYR A 84 6.97 8.42 -6.97
C TYR A 84 5.62 7.79 -6.62
N PRO A 85 4.51 8.21 -7.26
CA PRO A 85 3.17 7.69 -6.98
C PRO A 85 3.03 6.18 -7.12
N ASP A 86 3.82 5.56 -7.99
CA ASP A 86 3.88 4.11 -8.21
C ASP A 86 4.29 3.33 -6.96
N PHE A 87 4.97 3.97 -6.00
CA PHE A 87 5.44 3.39 -4.76
C PHE A 87 4.79 4.01 -3.51
N ALA A 88 3.68 4.74 -3.69
CA ALA A 88 2.99 5.45 -2.60
C ALA A 88 2.62 4.53 -1.42
N GLY A 89 2.35 3.25 -1.66
CA GLY A 89 2.08 2.26 -0.60
C GLY A 89 3.19 2.17 0.44
N GLN A 90 4.46 2.29 0.03
CA GLN A 90 5.61 2.27 0.93
C GLN A 90 5.65 3.49 1.85
N SER A 91 5.34 4.69 1.31
CA SER A 91 5.28 5.92 2.10
C SER A 91 4.08 5.91 3.06
N MET A 92 2.93 5.38 2.63
CA MET A 92 1.74 5.22 3.48
C MET A 92 2.00 4.27 4.65
N SER A 93 2.69 3.16 4.40
CA SER A 93 3.10 2.21 5.45
C SER A 93 4.07 2.85 6.45
N ALA A 94 5.03 3.65 5.98
CA ALA A 94 5.98 4.35 6.83
C ALA A 94 5.29 5.34 7.78
N LEU A 95 4.27 6.09 7.29
CA LEU A 95 3.48 7.01 8.11
C LEU A 95 2.68 6.30 9.23
N ALA A 96 2.46 4.99 9.14
CA ALA A 96 1.82 4.22 10.22
C ALA A 96 2.76 3.93 11.40
N ALA A 97 4.07 4.15 11.22
CA ALA A 97 5.09 3.76 12.18
C ALA A 97 5.81 4.94 12.85
N VAL A 98 5.37 6.17 12.64
CA VAL A 98 6.08 7.36 13.11
C VAL A 98 5.17 8.34 13.86
N ASP A 99 5.77 9.25 14.62
CA ASP A 99 5.06 10.33 15.30
C ASP A 99 5.08 11.61 14.46
N THR A 100 6.12 11.78 13.64
CA THR A 100 6.34 12.99 12.85
C THR A 100 6.49 12.67 11.36
N ALA A 101 5.73 13.38 10.53
CA ALA A 101 5.89 13.41 9.08
C ALA A 101 6.70 14.64 8.67
N LEU A 102 7.90 14.44 8.15
CA LEU A 102 8.75 15.50 7.61
C LEU A 102 8.51 15.59 6.09
N VAL A 103 7.76 16.60 5.67
CA VAL A 103 7.32 16.79 4.29
C VAL A 103 8.37 17.59 3.53
N VAL A 104 9.09 16.93 2.63
CA VAL A 104 10.19 17.53 1.87
C VAL A 104 9.67 18.11 0.56
N ILE A 105 9.86 19.40 0.36
CA ILE A 105 9.49 20.17 -0.84
C ILE A 105 10.78 20.61 -1.55
N ASN A 106 10.81 20.42 -2.85
CA ASN A 106 11.90 20.95 -3.67
C ASN A 106 11.66 22.45 -3.94
N ALA A 107 12.61 23.30 -3.57
CA ALA A 107 12.51 24.76 -3.72
C ALA A 107 12.28 25.22 -5.17
N GLN A 108 12.74 24.43 -6.18
CA GLN A 108 12.59 24.78 -7.60
C GLN A 108 11.23 24.37 -8.18
N THR A 109 10.68 23.20 -7.76
CA THR A 109 9.43 22.67 -8.34
C THR A 109 8.20 22.98 -7.49
N GLY A 110 8.39 23.37 -6.24
CA GLY A 110 7.30 23.71 -5.33
C GLY A 110 6.48 22.50 -4.88
N ILE A 111 5.20 22.72 -4.64
CA ILE A 111 4.28 21.71 -4.13
C ILE A 111 3.80 20.83 -5.30
N GLU A 112 4.11 19.55 -5.22
CA GLU A 112 3.73 18.55 -6.22
C GLU A 112 2.68 17.57 -5.64
N LEU A 113 1.96 16.86 -6.51
CA LEU A 113 0.82 16.01 -6.13
C LEU A 113 1.13 14.99 -5.02
N ALA A 114 2.30 14.36 -5.06
CA ALA A 114 2.66 13.39 -4.01
C ALA A 114 2.90 14.09 -2.66
N THR A 115 3.42 15.31 -2.68
CA THR A 115 3.61 16.15 -1.48
C THR A 115 2.26 16.47 -0.84
N GLU A 116 1.28 16.95 -1.61
CA GLU A 116 -0.08 17.24 -1.11
C GLU A 116 -0.75 16.00 -0.49
N ARG A 117 -0.66 14.86 -1.19
CA ARG A 117 -1.24 13.60 -0.71
C ARG A 117 -0.63 13.13 0.60
N MET A 118 0.68 13.19 0.73
CA MET A 118 1.38 12.75 1.95
C MET A 118 1.11 13.71 3.10
N PHE A 119 1.05 15.03 2.83
CA PHE A 119 0.68 16.03 3.82
C PHE A 119 -0.74 15.84 4.36
N ALA A 120 -1.71 15.59 3.46
CA ALA A 120 -3.10 15.31 3.82
C ALA A 120 -3.20 14.02 4.64
N LEU A 121 -2.57 12.92 4.18
CA LEU A 121 -2.59 11.63 4.87
C LEU A 121 -1.95 11.71 6.27
N ALA A 122 -0.85 12.45 6.43
CA ALA A 122 -0.25 12.70 7.73
C ALA A 122 -1.23 13.44 8.68
N GLY A 123 -2.01 14.40 8.16
CA GLY A 123 -3.06 15.08 8.90
C GLY A 123 -4.23 14.18 9.29
N GLU A 124 -4.72 13.33 8.37
CA GLU A 124 -5.78 12.34 8.63
C GLU A 124 -5.39 11.33 9.72
N ARG A 125 -4.09 11.07 9.85
CA ARG A 125 -3.52 10.19 10.88
C ARG A 125 -3.15 10.93 12.17
N ALA A 126 -3.44 12.23 12.23
CA ALA A 126 -3.07 13.10 13.35
C ALA A 126 -1.56 13.11 13.67
N LEU A 127 -0.69 12.85 12.68
CA LEU A 127 0.75 12.95 12.87
C LEU A 127 1.18 14.41 13.00
N CYS A 128 2.20 14.65 13.81
CA CYS A 128 2.90 15.93 13.80
C CYS A 128 3.53 16.15 12.42
N ARG A 129 3.37 17.35 11.87
CA ARG A 129 3.84 17.68 10.52
C ARG A 129 4.87 18.79 10.59
N MET A 130 5.98 18.59 9.88
CA MET A 130 7.01 19.59 9.65
C MET A 130 7.27 19.68 8.14
N ILE A 131 7.54 20.85 7.61
CA ILE A 131 7.85 21.08 6.20
C ILE A 131 9.31 21.43 6.06
N VAL A 132 10.02 20.78 5.16
CA VAL A 132 11.40 21.11 4.80
C VAL A 132 11.45 21.54 3.33
N ILE A 133 11.77 22.81 3.11
CA ILE A 133 12.08 23.33 1.77
C ILE A 133 13.56 23.03 1.50
N ASN A 134 13.81 22.05 0.66
CA ASN A 134 15.15 21.58 0.32
C ASN A 134 15.62 22.14 -1.02
N LYS A 135 16.93 22.14 -1.24
CA LYS A 135 17.62 22.69 -2.43
C LYS A 135 17.55 24.21 -2.53
N ILE A 136 17.65 24.90 -1.40
CA ILE A 136 17.66 26.38 -1.36
C ILE A 136 18.90 26.97 -2.06
N ASP A 137 19.93 26.16 -2.34
CA ASP A 137 21.13 26.49 -3.10
C ASP A 137 20.93 26.50 -4.63
N ALA A 138 19.75 26.12 -5.10
CA ALA A 138 19.49 26.01 -6.53
C ALA A 138 19.23 27.37 -7.19
N ASP A 139 19.57 27.51 -8.46
CA ASP A 139 19.32 28.72 -9.24
C ASP A 139 17.81 28.91 -9.51
N ASN A 140 17.40 30.18 -9.61
CA ASN A 140 16.03 30.60 -9.95
C ASN A 140 14.96 30.09 -8.97
N VAL A 141 15.25 30.12 -7.67
CA VAL A 141 14.31 29.80 -6.61
C VAL A 141 13.64 31.08 -6.08
N ASP A 142 12.30 31.07 -5.99
CA ASP A 142 11.50 32.14 -5.37
C ASP A 142 10.93 31.63 -4.05
N LEU A 143 11.73 31.71 -2.97
CA LEU A 143 11.34 31.25 -1.64
C LEU A 143 10.14 32.00 -1.06
N PRO A 144 10.01 33.35 -1.19
CA PRO A 144 8.84 34.08 -0.76
C PRO A 144 7.53 33.57 -1.40
N ALA A 145 7.55 33.38 -2.73
CA ALA A 145 6.38 32.87 -3.46
C ALA A 145 6.01 31.45 -2.99
N LEU A 146 7.01 30.58 -2.81
CA LEU A 146 6.78 29.21 -2.34
C LEU A 146 6.22 29.16 -0.92
N VAL A 147 6.72 29.97 0.01
CA VAL A 147 6.16 30.05 1.39
C VAL A 147 4.71 30.52 1.36
N ASN A 148 4.39 31.51 0.52
CA ASN A 148 3.01 31.95 0.35
C ASN A 148 2.12 30.83 -0.23
N GLU A 149 2.57 30.11 -1.24
CA GLU A 149 1.86 28.95 -1.79
C GLU A 149 1.62 27.85 -0.73
N ILE A 150 2.62 27.57 0.12
CA ILE A 150 2.48 26.63 1.24
C ILE A 150 1.38 27.09 2.19
N ARG A 151 1.35 28.36 2.58
CA ARG A 151 0.32 28.92 3.47
C ARG A 151 -1.07 28.92 2.83
N GLU A 152 -1.17 29.16 1.55
CA GLU A 152 -2.45 29.10 0.81
C GLU A 152 -3.00 27.67 0.73
N ARG A 153 -2.15 26.68 0.46
CA ARG A 153 -2.57 25.28 0.28
C ARG A 153 -2.68 24.49 1.58
N PHE A 154 -1.75 24.70 2.52
CA PHE A 154 -1.65 23.89 3.74
C PHE A 154 -2.13 24.63 5.00
N GLY A 155 -2.34 25.93 4.89
CA GLY A 155 -2.91 26.75 5.94
C GLY A 155 -1.94 27.76 6.57
N LYS A 156 -2.50 28.76 7.23
CA LYS A 156 -1.76 29.86 7.85
C LYS A 156 -0.90 29.42 9.05
N GLN A 157 -1.22 28.28 9.65
CA GLN A 157 -0.44 27.64 10.72
C GLN A 157 0.94 27.15 10.26
N CYS A 158 1.25 27.22 8.94
CA CYS A 158 2.58 26.96 8.41
C CYS A 158 3.48 28.18 8.66
N LEU A 159 4.30 28.13 9.72
CA LEU A 159 5.16 29.23 10.16
C LEU A 159 6.64 28.89 9.98
N LEU A 160 7.42 29.92 9.71
CA LEU A 160 8.86 29.79 9.56
C LEU A 160 9.51 29.46 10.92
N LEU A 161 10.32 28.42 10.98
CA LEU A 161 11.13 28.07 12.15
C LEU A 161 12.58 28.56 11.98
N ASP A 162 13.02 28.69 10.75
CA ASP A 162 14.30 29.26 10.38
C ASP A 162 14.18 30.08 9.10
N LEU A 163 15.23 30.80 8.72
CA LEU A 163 15.30 31.61 7.52
C LEU A 163 16.67 31.46 6.83
N PRO A 164 16.70 31.33 5.48
CA PRO A 164 17.95 31.32 4.74
C PRO A 164 18.64 32.68 4.74
N THR A 165 19.96 32.63 4.74
CA THR A 165 20.85 33.77 4.71
C THR A 165 21.96 33.57 3.68
N HIS A 166 22.60 34.65 3.24
CA HIS A 166 23.72 34.62 2.29
C HIS A 166 23.38 33.89 0.98
N ASN A 167 22.20 34.16 0.43
CA ASN A 167 21.66 33.50 -0.76
C ASN A 167 21.57 31.96 -0.62
N GLY A 168 20.99 31.49 0.48
CA GLY A 168 20.77 30.09 0.76
C GLY A 168 22.03 29.27 1.11
N GLN A 169 23.14 29.96 1.44
CA GLN A 169 24.36 29.27 1.88
C GLN A 169 24.37 28.95 3.35
N ASP A 170 23.55 29.62 4.14
CA ASP A 170 23.40 29.41 5.57
C ASP A 170 21.94 29.63 5.99
N VAL A 171 21.60 29.27 7.23
CA VAL A 171 20.24 29.36 7.78
C VAL A 171 20.32 29.85 9.22
N VAL A 172 19.45 30.81 9.60
CA VAL A 172 19.31 31.31 10.97
C VAL A 172 18.02 30.78 11.61
N GLU A 173 18.13 30.22 12.79
CA GLU A 173 17.01 29.71 13.60
C GLU A 173 16.28 30.86 14.28
N LEU A 174 14.94 30.78 14.35
CA LEU A 174 14.10 31.90 14.82
C LEU A 174 13.69 31.82 16.30
N LEU A 175 13.67 30.65 16.92
CA LEU A 175 13.26 30.53 18.33
C LEU A 175 14.20 31.27 19.30
N GLY A 176 15.49 31.26 18.99
CA GLY A 176 16.52 31.90 19.81
C GLY A 176 17.08 33.20 19.24
N HIS A 177 16.59 33.66 18.08
CA HIS A 177 17.13 34.85 17.41
C HIS A 177 16.00 35.74 16.90
N ASP A 178 15.99 36.98 17.32
CA ASP A 178 15.02 38.02 16.95
C ASP A 178 15.62 39.12 16.07
N ASP A 179 16.93 39.10 15.82
CA ASP A 179 17.64 40.07 14.98
C ASP A 179 18.52 39.42 13.91
N GLY A 180 18.99 40.23 12.97
CA GLY A 180 19.87 39.80 11.90
C GLY A 180 19.32 40.06 10.50
N ALA A 181 20.06 39.57 9.49
CA ALA A 181 19.69 39.69 8.09
C ALA A 181 19.33 38.32 7.53
N SER A 182 18.25 38.24 6.74
CA SER A 182 17.86 37.06 5.98
C SER A 182 17.64 37.40 4.51
N ASP A 183 17.51 36.39 3.69
CA ASP A 183 17.43 36.56 2.22
C ASP A 183 16.10 37.17 1.77
N PHE A 184 14.99 36.99 2.52
CA PHE A 184 13.69 37.47 2.02
C PHE A 184 12.68 37.96 3.08
N ALA A 185 12.84 37.68 4.37
CA ALA A 185 11.87 38.06 5.39
C ALA A 185 12.55 38.76 6.58
N SER A 186 11.80 39.55 7.33
CA SER A 186 12.30 40.10 8.57
C SER A 186 12.37 39.01 9.64
N ILE A 187 13.56 38.77 10.21
CA ILE A 187 13.76 37.84 11.32
C ILE A 187 12.88 38.23 12.51
N ALA A 188 12.89 39.51 12.93
CA ALA A 188 12.05 39.98 14.02
C ALA A 188 10.54 39.76 13.78
N ALA A 189 10.05 39.95 12.57
CA ALA A 189 8.64 39.73 12.25
C ALA A 189 8.28 38.24 12.25
N ALA A 190 9.15 37.40 11.72
CA ALA A 190 8.95 35.95 11.67
C ALA A 190 9.05 35.32 13.07
N HIS A 191 10.05 35.74 13.88
CA HIS A 191 10.20 35.37 15.29
C HIS A 191 8.93 35.70 16.07
N ARG A 192 8.48 36.95 16.01
CA ARG A 192 7.26 37.37 16.71
C ARG A 192 6.04 36.54 16.31
N SER A 193 5.83 36.32 15.02
CA SER A 193 4.71 35.49 14.54
C SER A 193 4.77 34.05 15.05
N LEU A 194 5.97 33.51 15.22
CA LEU A 194 6.18 32.16 15.77
C LEU A 194 5.89 32.15 17.28
N ILE A 195 6.41 33.13 18.04
CA ILE A 195 6.17 33.24 19.49
C ILE A 195 4.69 33.46 19.77
N ASP A 196 4.03 34.40 19.06
CA ASP A 196 2.59 34.67 19.20
C ASP A 196 1.77 33.37 19.06
N GLN A 197 2.07 32.53 18.07
CA GLN A 197 1.35 31.26 17.86
C GLN A 197 1.61 30.24 18.97
N ILE A 198 2.84 30.18 19.50
CA ILE A 198 3.20 29.23 20.55
C ILE A 198 2.55 29.60 21.87
N VAL A 199 2.56 30.87 22.24
CA VAL A 199 2.03 31.32 23.53
C VAL A 199 0.50 31.23 23.61
N GLU A 200 -0.21 31.17 22.48
CA GLU A 200 -1.65 30.91 22.42
C GLU A 200 -2.07 29.57 23.02
N GLU A 201 -1.15 28.61 23.14
CA GLU A 201 -1.43 27.27 23.69
C GLU A 201 -1.42 27.25 25.25
N ASP A 202 -0.91 28.30 25.90
CA ASP A 202 -0.86 28.41 27.36
C ASP A 202 -1.37 29.77 27.81
N ASP A 203 -2.58 29.80 28.40
CA ASP A 203 -3.23 31.03 28.86
C ASP A 203 -2.36 31.84 29.84
N SER A 204 -1.59 31.19 30.72
CA SER A 204 -0.75 31.84 31.72
C SER A 204 0.50 32.45 31.09
N LEU A 205 1.10 31.77 30.15
CA LEU A 205 2.24 32.26 29.38
C LEU A 205 1.83 33.42 28.48
N MET A 206 0.68 33.32 27.83
CA MET A 206 0.10 34.38 27.00
C MET A 206 -0.20 35.65 27.81
N ALA A 207 -0.85 35.52 28.98
CA ALA A 207 -1.13 36.66 29.85
C ALA A 207 0.16 37.38 30.25
N ARG A 208 1.18 36.64 30.67
CA ARG A 208 2.48 37.21 31.05
C ARG A 208 3.20 37.89 29.88
N TYR A 209 3.18 37.25 28.71
CA TYR A 209 3.77 37.79 27.48
C TYR A 209 3.11 39.12 27.08
N LEU A 210 1.77 39.20 27.15
CA LEU A 210 1.03 40.43 26.85
C LEU A 210 1.26 41.55 27.89
N GLU A 211 1.43 41.19 29.17
CA GLU A 211 1.71 42.17 30.24
C GLU A 211 3.13 42.73 30.18
N THR A 212 4.11 41.88 29.95
CA THR A 212 5.53 42.24 30.02
C THR A 212 6.12 42.69 28.70
N GLY A 213 5.58 42.24 27.60
CA GLY A 213 6.14 42.38 26.26
C GLY A 213 7.51 41.73 26.07
N ALA A 214 7.91 40.86 27.02
CA ALA A 214 9.17 40.15 26.98
C ALA A 214 8.95 38.70 26.45
N ASP A 215 9.83 38.26 25.56
CA ASP A 215 9.76 36.91 25.03
C ASP A 215 9.98 35.86 26.14
N PRO A 216 9.21 34.75 26.14
CA PRO A 216 9.45 33.63 27.03
C PRO A 216 10.81 32.97 26.75
N SER A 217 11.37 32.33 27.76
CA SER A 217 12.58 31.51 27.57
C SER A 217 12.31 30.25 26.71
N LEU A 218 13.35 29.69 26.09
CA LEU A 218 13.24 28.46 25.29
C LEU A 218 12.68 27.27 26.08
N GLU A 219 12.95 27.21 27.40
CA GLU A 219 12.40 26.16 28.28
C GLU A 219 10.90 26.34 28.48
N GLU A 220 10.41 27.59 28.62
CA GLU A 220 8.99 27.88 28.77
C GLU A 220 8.21 27.68 27.46
N LEU A 221 8.84 27.85 26.31
CA LEU A 221 8.22 27.65 25.01
C LEU A 221 8.11 26.17 24.63
N HIS A 222 8.86 25.25 25.25
CA HIS A 222 8.95 23.85 24.81
C HIS A 222 7.59 23.12 24.87
N ALA A 223 6.92 23.12 26.02
CA ALA A 223 5.64 22.43 26.18
C ALA A 223 4.51 23.03 25.32
N PRO A 224 4.32 24.37 25.25
CA PRO A 224 3.36 24.99 24.33
C PRO A 224 3.67 24.73 22.87
N PHE A 225 4.94 24.72 22.45
CA PHE A 225 5.34 24.41 21.09
C PHE A 225 4.94 22.98 20.72
N GLU A 226 5.24 22.02 21.58
CA GLU A 226 4.87 20.61 21.40
C GLU A 226 3.35 20.45 21.30
N GLN A 227 2.59 21.14 22.16
CA GLN A 227 1.13 21.12 22.11
C GLN A 227 0.60 21.69 20.79
N ALA A 228 1.11 22.86 20.34
CA ALA A 228 0.76 23.47 19.06
C ALA A 228 1.05 22.54 17.87
N LEU A 229 2.20 21.89 17.88
CA LEU A 229 2.61 20.92 16.84
C LEU A 229 1.69 19.71 16.82
N ARG A 230 1.37 19.13 17.99
CA ARG A 230 0.50 17.98 18.16
C ARG A 230 -0.95 18.27 17.76
N ALA A 231 -1.46 19.46 18.14
CA ALA A 231 -2.80 19.91 17.75
C ALA A 231 -2.89 20.30 16.26
N GLY A 232 -1.75 20.50 15.60
CA GLY A 232 -1.68 20.97 14.22
C GLY A 232 -1.94 22.49 14.09
N HIS A 233 -1.88 23.23 15.20
CA HIS A 233 -1.99 24.69 15.23
C HIS A 233 -0.69 25.36 14.77
N LEU A 234 0.42 24.62 14.80
CA LEU A 234 1.71 25.04 14.27
C LEU A 234 2.28 23.93 13.38
N ILE A 235 2.69 24.29 12.17
CA ILE A 235 3.41 23.43 11.23
C ILE A 235 4.70 24.16 10.85
N PRO A 236 5.86 23.78 11.42
CA PRO A 236 7.11 24.46 11.17
C PRO A 236 7.59 24.30 9.72
N ILE A 237 8.08 25.40 9.13
CA ILE A 237 8.77 25.40 7.84
C ILE A 237 10.26 25.63 8.11
N LEU A 238 11.09 24.69 7.62
CA LEU A 238 12.54 24.73 7.69
C LEU A 238 13.14 24.80 6.29
N PHE A 239 14.33 25.38 6.18
CA PHE A 239 15.06 25.50 4.92
C PHE A 239 16.35 24.71 4.97
N THR A 240 16.62 23.95 3.90
CA THR A 240 17.84 23.14 3.81
C THR A 240 18.41 23.11 2.40
N SER A 241 19.72 22.91 2.34
CA SER A 241 20.38 22.37 1.18
C SER A 241 21.11 21.09 1.55
N ALA A 242 20.52 19.95 1.21
CA ALA A 242 21.17 18.65 1.42
C ALA A 242 22.50 18.54 0.66
N LYS A 243 22.72 19.36 -0.39
CA LYS A 243 23.94 19.37 -1.19
C LYS A 243 25.06 20.13 -0.51
N THR A 244 24.80 21.34 0.00
CA THR A 244 25.81 22.19 0.61
C THR A 244 25.97 21.96 2.10
N GLY A 245 24.91 21.48 2.77
CA GLY A 245 24.85 21.28 4.21
C GLY A 245 24.15 22.44 4.96
N ALA A 246 23.75 23.50 4.25
CA ALA A 246 23.00 24.60 4.86
C ALA A 246 21.69 24.12 5.49
N GLY A 247 21.38 24.57 6.72
CA GLY A 247 20.18 24.21 7.47
C GLY A 247 20.17 22.78 8.05
N ILE A 248 21.18 21.96 7.79
CA ILE A 248 21.23 20.57 8.31
C ILE A 248 21.39 20.52 9.83
N PRO A 249 22.29 21.30 10.47
CA PRO A 249 22.35 21.35 11.93
C PRO A 249 21.06 21.85 12.56
N GLN A 250 20.44 22.89 11.99
CA GLN A 250 19.18 23.45 12.47
C GLN A 250 18.04 22.44 12.39
N LEU A 251 17.95 21.67 11.28
CA LEU A 251 16.98 20.60 11.16
C LEU A 251 17.22 19.47 12.17
N LEU A 252 18.47 19.08 12.41
CA LEU A 252 18.83 18.10 13.44
C LEU A 252 18.42 18.57 14.84
N ASP A 253 18.67 19.83 15.17
CA ASP A 253 18.27 20.44 16.44
C ASP A 253 16.74 20.49 16.58
N ALA A 254 16.01 20.87 15.52
CA ALA A 254 14.56 20.86 15.50
C ALA A 254 13.99 19.44 15.70
N LEU A 255 14.54 18.42 15.02
CA LEU A 255 14.12 17.03 15.20
C LEU A 255 14.41 16.51 16.61
N ALA A 256 15.55 16.84 17.19
CA ALA A 256 15.92 16.38 18.53
C ALA A 256 15.11 17.03 19.65
N ARG A 257 14.85 18.34 19.53
CA ARG A 257 14.24 19.14 20.59
C ARG A 257 12.73 19.33 20.46
N LEU A 258 12.21 19.44 19.22
CA LEU A 258 10.85 19.86 18.94
C LEU A 258 9.97 18.75 18.37
N ALA A 259 10.54 17.70 17.74
CA ALA A 259 9.74 16.56 17.35
C ALA A 259 9.31 15.77 18.61
N PRO A 260 8.03 15.34 18.69
CA PRO A 260 7.53 14.65 19.86
C PRO A 260 8.18 13.27 20.03
N ASN A 261 8.38 12.88 21.27
CA ASN A 261 8.68 11.50 21.64
C ASN A 261 7.38 10.66 21.72
N PRO A 262 7.44 9.33 21.90
CA PRO A 262 6.26 8.49 21.95
C PRO A 262 5.21 8.84 23.01
N ALA A 263 5.60 9.49 24.12
CA ALA A 263 4.67 9.92 25.16
C ALA A 263 4.01 11.26 24.84
N GLU A 264 4.66 12.10 24.03
CA GLU A 264 4.21 13.42 23.61
C GLU A 264 3.44 13.38 22.30
N GLY A 265 3.66 12.35 21.46
CA GLY A 265 3.02 12.20 20.14
C GLY A 265 1.54 11.84 20.23
N ASN A 266 0.87 11.95 19.09
CA ASN A 266 -0.52 11.49 18.95
C ASN A 266 -0.51 9.97 18.67
N ALA A 267 -0.56 9.16 19.73
CA ALA A 267 -0.60 7.71 19.60
C ALA A 267 -1.82 7.29 18.76
N PRO A 268 -1.65 6.43 17.74
CA PRO A 268 -2.77 5.94 16.94
C PRO A 268 -3.73 5.13 17.83
N PRO A 269 -5.06 5.25 17.64
CA PRO A 269 -6.01 4.46 18.38
C PRO A 269 -5.93 2.99 17.95
N PHE A 270 -5.82 2.11 18.93
CA PHE A 270 -6.04 0.68 18.77
C PHE A 270 -7.50 0.35 19.00
N TYR A 271 -7.96 -0.71 18.38
CA TYR A 271 -9.33 -1.21 18.48
C TYR A 271 -9.31 -2.66 18.98
N ARG A 272 -10.20 -2.98 19.93
CA ARG A 272 -10.38 -4.35 20.41
C ARG A 272 -11.65 -4.92 19.82
N GLY A 273 -11.56 -5.99 19.05
CA GLY A 273 -12.64 -6.67 18.36
C GLY A 273 -12.22 -7.15 16.96
N GLU A 274 -13.10 -7.85 16.27
CA GLU A 274 -12.83 -8.27 14.88
C GLU A 274 -12.88 -7.07 13.92
N PRO A 275 -11.99 -7.02 12.91
CA PRO A 275 -12.02 -5.97 11.91
C PRO A 275 -13.37 -5.91 11.18
N GLY A 276 -14.03 -4.74 11.23
CA GLY A 276 -15.35 -4.52 10.60
C GLY A 276 -16.55 -4.66 11.53
N GLU A 277 -16.35 -5.09 12.76
CA GLU A 277 -17.36 -5.06 13.81
C GLU A 277 -17.25 -3.81 14.71
N PRO A 278 -18.29 -3.46 15.49
CA PRO A 278 -18.19 -2.40 16.48
C PRO A 278 -17.09 -2.72 17.50
N ALA A 279 -15.97 -2.00 17.45
CA ALA A 279 -14.82 -2.25 18.30
C ALA A 279 -14.63 -1.10 19.30
N GLN A 280 -14.12 -1.42 20.48
CA GLN A 280 -13.79 -0.44 21.50
C GLN A 280 -12.40 0.15 21.20
N ALA A 281 -12.33 1.47 21.01
CA ALA A 281 -11.06 2.18 20.83
C ALA A 281 -10.36 2.37 22.19
N PHE A 282 -9.03 2.23 22.20
CA PHE A 282 -8.17 2.59 23.32
C PHE A 282 -6.81 3.08 22.79
N GLN A 283 -6.04 3.77 23.64
CA GLN A 283 -4.68 4.21 23.31
C GLN A 283 -3.67 3.34 24.03
N ALA A 284 -2.67 2.87 23.29
CA ALA A 284 -1.51 2.22 23.88
C ALA A 284 -0.69 3.27 24.67
N LEU A 285 -0.21 2.87 25.82
CA LEU A 285 0.64 3.71 26.66
C LEU A 285 2.11 3.36 26.43
N PRO A 286 3.00 4.34 26.23
CA PRO A 286 4.43 4.10 26.03
C PRO A 286 5.15 3.74 27.33
N ASP A 287 4.65 2.74 28.02
CA ASP A 287 5.14 2.18 29.28
C ASP A 287 5.78 0.83 28.99
N ASP A 288 7.02 0.63 29.40
CA ASP A 288 7.84 -0.55 29.13
C ASP A 288 7.54 -1.75 30.04
N GLU A 289 6.75 -1.54 31.11
CA GLU A 289 6.31 -2.60 32.05
C GLU A 289 4.97 -3.25 31.67
N LEU A 290 4.19 -2.63 30.79
CA LEU A 290 2.92 -3.16 30.32
C LEU A 290 3.07 -4.32 29.33
N HIS A 291 1.97 -4.99 29.00
CA HIS A 291 1.93 -5.99 27.93
C HIS A 291 2.38 -5.41 26.60
N VAL A 292 3.06 -6.22 25.80
CA VAL A 292 3.59 -5.81 24.51
C VAL A 292 2.47 -5.56 23.51
N LEU A 293 2.50 -4.38 22.88
CA LEU A 293 1.75 -4.06 21.68
C LEU A 293 2.70 -3.48 20.64
N ALA A 294 2.94 -4.23 19.56
CA ALA A 294 3.82 -3.81 18.48
C ALA A 294 3.13 -4.03 17.13
N HIS A 295 3.11 -3.01 16.29
CA HIS A 295 2.42 -3.01 15.00
C HIS A 295 3.39 -3.25 13.85
N VAL A 296 3.14 -4.27 13.03
CA VAL A 296 3.92 -4.62 11.84
C VAL A 296 3.47 -3.77 10.66
N PHE A 297 4.29 -2.83 10.25
CA PHE A 297 3.99 -1.92 9.14
C PHE A 297 4.74 -2.25 7.84
N LYS A 298 5.67 -3.21 7.87
CA LYS A 298 6.43 -3.64 6.70
C LYS A 298 6.84 -5.10 6.84
N VAL A 299 6.73 -5.84 5.73
CA VAL A 299 7.29 -7.19 5.61
C VAL A 299 8.40 -7.17 4.57
N VAL A 300 9.52 -7.82 4.86
CA VAL A 300 10.66 -7.96 3.96
C VAL A 300 11.02 -9.44 3.85
N ILE A 301 11.29 -9.91 2.64
CA ILE A 301 11.76 -11.28 2.41
C ILE A 301 13.22 -11.23 1.97
N ASP A 302 14.09 -11.37 2.95
CA ASP A 302 15.55 -11.40 2.72
C ASP A 302 15.98 -12.80 2.27
N PRO A 303 16.83 -12.92 1.22
CA PRO A 303 17.28 -14.22 0.72
C PRO A 303 18.08 -15.07 1.74
N PHE A 304 18.72 -14.43 2.72
CA PHE A 304 19.62 -15.07 3.69
C PHE A 304 18.97 -15.25 5.07
N ILE A 305 18.24 -14.24 5.51
CA ILE A 305 17.61 -14.20 6.84
C ILE A 305 16.21 -14.80 6.81
N GLY A 306 15.54 -14.75 5.65
CA GLY A 306 14.16 -15.18 5.46
C GLY A 306 13.16 -14.05 5.67
N LYS A 307 11.93 -14.38 6.11
CA LYS A 307 10.87 -13.40 6.34
C LYS A 307 11.15 -12.57 7.58
N LEU A 308 11.10 -11.25 7.44
CA LEU A 308 11.21 -10.27 8.51
C LEU A 308 9.90 -9.48 8.61
N GLY A 309 9.37 -9.36 9.82
CA GLY A 309 8.32 -8.40 10.15
C GLY A 309 8.95 -7.17 10.78
N VAL A 310 8.86 -6.03 10.12
CA VAL A 310 9.32 -4.74 10.67
C VAL A 310 8.16 -4.09 11.40
N PHE A 311 8.36 -3.77 12.66
CA PHE A 311 7.32 -3.29 13.54
C PHE A 311 7.76 -2.09 14.36
N ARG A 312 6.79 -1.32 14.84
CA ARG A 312 6.96 -0.31 15.88
C ARG A 312 6.38 -0.83 17.20
N VAL A 313 7.12 -0.66 18.27
CA VAL A 313 6.64 -0.92 19.64
C VAL A 313 5.82 0.29 20.11
N HIS A 314 4.56 0.07 20.51
CA HIS A 314 3.70 1.11 21.06
C HIS A 314 3.58 1.03 22.57
N GLN A 315 3.67 -0.19 23.13
CA GLN A 315 3.54 -0.48 24.55
C GLN A 315 4.37 -1.71 24.91
N GLY A 316 4.85 -1.79 26.14
CA GLY A 316 5.65 -2.90 26.63
C GLY A 316 7.04 -2.96 26.01
N THR A 317 7.82 -3.94 26.39
CA THR A 317 9.19 -4.15 25.87
C THR A 317 9.27 -5.48 25.13
N VAL A 318 9.57 -5.43 23.83
CA VAL A 318 9.89 -6.62 23.03
C VAL A 318 11.31 -7.09 23.37
N ARG A 319 11.46 -8.29 23.93
CA ARG A 319 12.76 -8.86 24.33
C ARG A 319 13.13 -10.05 23.46
N ARG A 320 14.42 -10.24 23.23
CA ARG A 320 14.92 -11.50 22.71
C ARG A 320 14.52 -12.65 23.65
N ASP A 321 14.22 -13.80 23.07
CA ASP A 321 13.73 -15.01 23.75
C ASP A 321 12.31 -14.92 24.35
N ALA A 322 11.63 -13.76 24.26
CA ALA A 322 10.22 -13.64 24.65
C ALA A 322 9.32 -14.48 23.73
N GLN A 323 8.13 -14.79 24.21
CA GLN A 323 7.06 -15.41 23.44
C GLN A 323 6.04 -14.35 23.06
N LEU A 324 5.75 -14.22 21.78
CA LEU A 324 4.75 -13.30 21.26
C LEU A 324 3.73 -14.02 20.40
N PHE A 325 2.52 -13.50 20.36
CA PHE A 325 1.45 -13.91 19.46
C PHE A 325 1.36 -12.97 18.26
N VAL A 326 0.80 -13.45 17.17
CA VAL A 326 0.48 -12.65 15.97
C VAL A 326 -1.05 -12.53 15.90
N GLY A 327 -1.60 -11.34 16.11
CA GLY A 327 -3.05 -11.09 16.08
C GLY A 327 -3.81 -12.05 16.99
N SER A 328 -4.82 -12.75 16.48
CA SER A 328 -5.59 -13.77 17.22
C SER A 328 -4.98 -15.18 17.18
N GLY A 329 -3.69 -15.29 16.86
CA GLY A 329 -2.98 -16.55 16.73
C GLY A 329 -2.93 -17.36 18.05
N LYS A 330 -3.32 -18.63 18.02
CA LYS A 330 -3.37 -19.50 19.21
C LYS A 330 -2.00 -19.99 19.70
N ARG A 331 -0.96 -19.86 18.88
CA ARG A 331 0.39 -20.35 19.20
C ARG A 331 1.35 -19.19 19.23
N PRO A 332 2.08 -19.00 20.35
CA PRO A 332 3.12 -18.00 20.38
C PRO A 332 4.34 -18.46 19.56
N PHE A 333 5.03 -17.50 19.00
CA PHE A 333 6.36 -17.72 18.45
C PHE A 333 7.42 -17.19 19.43
N LYS A 334 8.60 -17.80 19.40
CA LYS A 334 9.74 -17.33 20.18
C LYS A 334 10.52 -16.29 19.38
N VAL A 335 10.80 -15.13 19.96
CA VAL A 335 11.66 -14.07 19.37
C VAL A 335 13.11 -14.57 19.37
N GLY A 336 13.49 -15.31 18.32
CA GLY A 336 14.84 -15.86 18.19
C GLY A 336 15.89 -14.80 17.81
N HIS A 337 15.49 -13.89 16.92
CA HIS A 337 16.34 -12.81 16.44
C HIS A 337 15.55 -11.51 16.43
N LEU A 338 16.08 -10.51 17.11
CA LEU A 338 15.52 -9.16 17.20
C LEU A 338 16.54 -8.18 16.63
N TYR A 339 16.15 -7.39 15.66
CA TYR A 339 17.04 -6.50 14.93
C TYR A 339 16.60 -5.04 15.00
N ARG A 340 17.60 -4.16 15.02
CA ARG A 340 17.49 -2.77 14.61
C ARG A 340 18.02 -2.65 13.18
N LEU A 341 17.34 -1.89 12.33
CA LEU A 341 17.71 -1.76 10.93
C LEU A 341 18.55 -0.50 10.70
N GLN A 342 19.60 -0.62 9.88
CA GLN A 342 20.43 0.52 9.47
C GLN A 342 20.68 0.40 7.95
N GLY A 343 19.73 0.90 7.14
CA GLY A 343 19.72 0.64 5.70
C GLY A 343 19.68 -0.86 5.42
N LYS A 344 20.72 -1.38 4.78
CA LYS A 344 20.88 -2.82 4.47
C LYS A 344 21.30 -3.69 5.66
N ASP A 345 21.79 -3.07 6.74
CA ASP A 345 22.41 -3.81 7.84
C ASP A 345 21.37 -4.09 8.94
N TYR A 346 21.42 -5.32 9.47
CA TYR A 346 20.60 -5.79 10.57
C TYR A 346 21.46 -5.93 11.83
N ILE A 347 21.24 -5.07 12.80
CA ILE A 347 21.99 -5.02 14.06
C ILE A 347 21.19 -5.76 15.13
N GLU A 348 21.73 -6.86 15.64
CA GLU A 348 21.07 -7.65 16.68
C GLU A 348 21.00 -6.86 17.99
N VAL A 349 19.83 -6.84 18.63
CA VAL A 349 19.57 -6.14 19.90
C VAL A 349 18.92 -7.08 20.90
N ALA A 350 19.08 -6.78 22.18
CA ALA A 350 18.51 -7.58 23.26
C ALA A 350 17.03 -7.26 23.52
N ALA A 351 16.63 -6.02 23.32
CA ALA A 351 15.28 -5.54 23.56
C ALA A 351 15.00 -4.29 22.74
N LEU A 352 13.69 -4.00 22.53
CA LEU A 352 13.15 -2.79 21.94
C LEU A 352 12.06 -2.25 22.87
N VAL A 353 12.11 -0.95 23.17
CA VAL A 353 11.18 -0.23 24.06
C VAL A 353 10.10 0.51 23.27
N PRO A 354 9.04 1.03 23.91
CA PRO A 354 8.02 1.84 23.25
C PRO A 354 8.61 3.00 22.46
N GLY A 355 8.15 3.15 21.22
CA GLY A 355 8.65 4.12 20.25
C GLY A 355 9.71 3.56 19.31
N GLU A 356 10.45 2.52 19.68
CA GLU A 356 11.46 1.94 18.81
C GLU A 356 10.85 1.13 17.66
N ILE A 357 11.54 1.22 16.53
CA ILE A 357 11.25 0.43 15.33
C ILE A 357 12.33 -0.63 15.18
N GLY A 358 11.89 -1.88 15.02
CA GLY A 358 12.79 -3.00 14.80
C GLY A 358 12.17 -4.09 13.97
N ALA A 359 12.84 -5.24 13.90
CA ALA A 359 12.35 -6.39 13.13
C ALA A 359 12.58 -7.70 13.87
N VAL A 360 11.63 -8.63 13.68
CA VAL A 360 11.80 -10.05 14.03
C VAL A 360 11.95 -10.87 12.75
N ALA A 361 12.73 -11.92 12.82
CA ALA A 361 13.02 -12.78 11.68
C ALA A 361 12.52 -14.21 11.88
N LYS A 362 12.28 -14.91 10.75
CA LYS A 362 11.91 -16.33 10.70
C LYS A 362 10.58 -16.64 11.41
N VAL A 363 9.61 -15.77 11.25
CA VAL A 363 8.24 -15.96 11.75
C VAL A 363 7.30 -15.96 10.55
N ASP A 364 6.83 -17.14 10.18
CA ASP A 364 6.05 -17.34 8.94
C ASP A 364 4.64 -16.74 9.03
N ASP A 365 4.07 -16.69 10.23
CA ASP A 365 2.70 -16.19 10.48
C ASP A 365 2.61 -14.65 10.49
N ILE A 366 3.74 -13.93 10.48
CA ILE A 366 3.71 -12.46 10.44
C ILE A 366 3.22 -11.99 9.07
N GLU A 367 2.21 -11.14 9.10
CA GLU A 367 1.67 -10.46 7.93
C GLU A 367 1.73 -8.95 8.10
N PHE A 368 1.54 -8.23 6.98
CA PHE A 368 1.42 -6.78 7.00
C PHE A 368 0.19 -6.37 7.84
N ASP A 369 0.33 -5.27 8.60
CA ASP A 369 -0.72 -4.66 9.44
C ASP A 369 -1.17 -5.52 10.65
N CYS A 370 -0.46 -6.61 10.97
CA CYS A 370 -0.73 -7.39 12.19
C CYS A 370 -0.13 -6.75 13.44
N VAL A 371 -0.73 -7.06 14.59
CA VAL A 371 -0.24 -6.65 15.91
C VAL A 371 0.42 -7.84 16.60
N LEU A 372 1.62 -7.61 17.14
CA LEU A 372 2.35 -8.56 17.99
C LEU A 372 2.07 -8.22 19.44
N HIS A 373 1.77 -9.22 20.26
CA HIS A 373 1.49 -9.07 21.70
C HIS A 373 1.96 -10.29 22.50
N ASP A 374 2.03 -10.18 23.82
CA ASP A 374 2.51 -11.24 24.73
C ASP A 374 1.44 -11.81 25.67
N SER A 375 0.19 -11.35 25.54
CA SER A 375 -0.93 -11.79 26.38
C SER A 375 -2.18 -12.09 25.55
N HIS A 376 -2.91 -13.15 25.92
CA HIS A 376 -4.23 -13.44 25.34
C HIS A 376 -5.31 -12.40 25.69
N GLU A 377 -5.07 -11.53 26.67
CA GLU A 377 -5.95 -10.38 26.94
C GLU A 377 -5.89 -9.34 25.81
N GLU A 378 -4.84 -9.40 24.97
CA GLU A 378 -4.61 -8.53 23.83
C GLU A 378 -4.97 -9.20 22.47
N ASP A 379 -5.60 -10.36 22.50
CA ASP A 379 -6.16 -10.99 21.30
C ASP A 379 -7.19 -10.05 20.62
N HIS A 380 -7.28 -10.09 19.30
CA HIS A 380 -8.18 -9.25 18.49
C HIS A 380 -7.91 -7.73 18.56
N ILE A 381 -6.71 -7.33 18.98
CA ILE A 381 -6.30 -5.93 18.91
C ILE A 381 -5.75 -5.63 17.51
N HIS A 382 -6.23 -4.54 16.94
CA HIS A 382 -5.78 -4.07 15.62
C HIS A 382 -5.77 -2.54 15.55
N LEU A 383 -5.02 -1.99 14.62
CA LEU A 383 -5.11 -0.59 14.22
C LEU A 383 -6.20 -0.41 13.16
N LYS A 384 -6.64 0.83 12.93
CA LYS A 384 -7.49 1.13 11.77
C LYS A 384 -6.73 0.75 10.50
N PRO A 385 -7.25 -0.17 9.67
CA PRO A 385 -6.56 -0.63 8.47
C PRO A 385 -6.19 0.52 7.53
N LEU A 386 -5.02 0.43 6.92
CA LEU A 386 -4.58 1.40 5.92
C LEU A 386 -5.37 1.25 4.62
N SER A 387 -5.93 2.36 4.14
CA SER A 387 -6.62 2.39 2.85
C SER A 387 -5.62 2.64 1.72
N PHE A 388 -5.08 1.58 1.14
CA PHE A 388 -4.15 1.67 0.02
C PHE A 388 -4.84 1.97 -1.31
N PRO A 389 -4.16 2.68 -2.22
CA PRO A 389 -4.64 2.84 -3.59
C PRO A 389 -4.83 1.47 -4.26
N GLN A 390 -5.92 1.33 -5.02
CA GLN A 390 -6.15 0.09 -5.76
C GLN A 390 -5.19 -0.04 -6.94
N PRO A 391 -4.56 -1.21 -7.14
CA PRO A 391 -3.67 -1.43 -8.27
C PRO A 391 -4.45 -1.47 -9.59
N MET A 392 -4.25 -0.46 -10.44
CA MET A 392 -5.00 -0.28 -11.70
C MET A 392 -4.27 -0.85 -12.92
N GLN A 393 -2.94 -0.85 -12.91
CA GLN A 393 -2.14 -1.36 -14.03
C GLN A 393 -2.01 -2.88 -13.95
N GLY A 394 -2.24 -3.60 -15.05
CA GLY A 394 -2.16 -5.05 -15.10
C GLY A 394 -1.26 -5.55 -16.23
N LEU A 395 -0.50 -6.62 -15.96
CA LEU A 395 0.24 -7.40 -16.94
C LEU A 395 -0.04 -8.88 -16.77
N ALA A 396 -0.32 -9.58 -17.85
CA ALA A 396 -0.32 -11.03 -17.87
C ALA A 396 1.12 -11.54 -17.93
N VAL A 397 1.45 -12.51 -17.09
CA VAL A 397 2.80 -13.08 -16.98
C VAL A 397 2.79 -14.57 -17.26
N GLN A 398 3.81 -15.04 -17.98
CA GLN A 398 4.02 -16.43 -18.28
C GLN A 398 5.50 -16.78 -18.18
N THR A 399 5.82 -17.95 -17.66
CA THR A 399 7.21 -18.44 -17.59
C THR A 399 7.72 -18.80 -18.97
N ARG A 400 8.96 -18.42 -19.29
CA ARG A 400 9.61 -18.84 -20.54
C ARG A 400 9.95 -20.31 -20.54
N ARG A 401 10.27 -20.88 -19.38
CA ARG A 401 10.65 -22.29 -19.23
C ARG A 401 9.47 -23.07 -18.66
N LYS A 402 9.13 -24.18 -19.32
CA LYS A 402 8.18 -25.14 -18.77
C LYS A 402 8.74 -25.75 -17.48
N GLY A 403 7.92 -25.78 -16.44
CA GLY A 403 8.29 -26.29 -15.11
C GLY A 403 8.61 -25.19 -14.08
N ASP A 404 8.73 -23.92 -14.47
CA ASP A 404 8.94 -22.81 -13.55
C ASP A 404 7.62 -22.24 -12.99
N GLU A 405 6.45 -22.81 -13.34
CA GLU A 405 5.14 -22.28 -12.94
C GLU A 405 4.95 -22.30 -11.42
N GLN A 406 5.33 -23.38 -10.74
CA GLN A 406 5.24 -23.46 -9.29
C GLN A 406 6.14 -22.39 -8.63
N ARG A 407 7.36 -22.25 -9.13
CA ARG A 407 8.31 -21.25 -8.66
C ARG A 407 7.83 -19.83 -8.90
N LEU A 408 7.14 -19.57 -10.02
CA LEU A 408 6.50 -18.29 -10.28
C LEU A 408 5.49 -17.94 -9.18
N PHE A 409 4.58 -18.88 -8.85
CA PHE A 409 3.58 -18.64 -7.80
C PHE A 409 4.20 -18.41 -6.42
N GLU A 410 5.24 -19.14 -6.06
CA GLU A 410 5.97 -18.94 -4.80
C GLU A 410 6.61 -17.54 -4.73
N ILE A 411 7.20 -17.06 -5.84
CA ILE A 411 7.81 -15.74 -5.92
C ILE A 411 6.74 -14.64 -5.90
N LEU A 412 5.66 -14.80 -6.67
CA LEU A 412 4.56 -13.85 -6.70
C LEU A 412 3.92 -13.68 -5.31
N HIS A 413 3.71 -14.79 -4.59
CA HIS A 413 3.21 -14.74 -3.22
C HIS A 413 4.14 -13.98 -2.27
N LYS A 414 5.46 -14.18 -2.39
CA LYS A 414 6.45 -13.41 -1.61
C LYS A 414 6.37 -11.92 -1.89
N LEU A 415 6.27 -11.54 -3.17
CA LEU A 415 6.17 -10.13 -3.57
C LEU A 415 4.86 -9.47 -3.11
N GLU A 416 3.78 -10.24 -3.05
CA GLU A 416 2.47 -9.79 -2.55
C GLU A 416 2.48 -9.58 -1.03
N LEU A 417 3.21 -10.43 -0.28
CA LEU A 417 3.40 -10.25 1.17
C LEU A 417 4.21 -9.00 1.52
N GLU A 418 5.16 -8.60 0.66
CA GLU A 418 6.00 -7.42 0.88
C GLU A 418 5.32 -6.10 0.50
N ASP A 419 4.26 -6.16 -0.33
CA ASP A 419 3.71 -4.95 -0.94
C ASP A 419 2.18 -5.01 -1.04
N PRO A 420 1.45 -4.30 -0.19
CA PRO A 420 -0.02 -4.30 -0.17
C PRO A 420 -0.65 -3.73 -1.46
N CYS A 421 0.13 -2.98 -2.26
CA CYS A 421 -0.29 -2.43 -3.54
C CYS A 421 0.04 -3.33 -4.74
N PHE A 422 0.64 -4.50 -4.51
CA PHE A 422 0.89 -5.50 -5.53
C PHE A 422 -0.10 -6.66 -5.37
N LYS A 423 -0.81 -7.03 -6.44
CA LYS A 423 -1.83 -8.10 -6.41
C LYS A 423 -1.60 -9.10 -7.53
N VAL A 424 -1.92 -10.34 -7.23
CA VAL A 424 -1.85 -11.46 -8.19
C VAL A 424 -3.25 -12.04 -8.40
N GLU A 425 -3.71 -12.04 -9.63
CA GLU A 425 -5.01 -12.56 -10.02
C GLU A 425 -4.86 -13.73 -11.00
N ARG A 426 -5.59 -14.80 -10.78
CA ARG A 426 -5.72 -15.88 -11.76
C ARG A 426 -7.05 -15.75 -12.47
N HIS A 427 -7.01 -15.62 -13.79
CA HIS A 427 -8.19 -15.52 -14.65
C HIS A 427 -8.50 -16.89 -15.27
N PRO A 428 -9.45 -17.67 -14.70
CA PRO A 428 -9.75 -19.02 -15.22
C PRO A 428 -10.27 -19.01 -16.67
N GLY A 429 -11.00 -17.95 -17.06
CA GLY A 429 -11.59 -17.81 -18.39
C GLY A 429 -10.59 -17.64 -19.52
N THR A 430 -9.43 -17.02 -19.24
CA THR A 430 -8.33 -16.82 -20.21
C THR A 430 -7.12 -17.70 -19.87
N ASN A 431 -7.17 -18.39 -18.74
CA ASN A 431 -6.06 -19.18 -18.17
C ASN A 431 -4.77 -18.37 -18.00
N GLU A 432 -4.92 -17.09 -17.64
CA GLU A 432 -3.80 -16.18 -17.42
C GLU A 432 -3.56 -15.92 -15.94
N THR A 433 -2.29 -15.72 -15.59
CA THR A 433 -1.89 -15.12 -14.33
C THR A 433 -1.59 -13.64 -14.59
N VAL A 434 -2.33 -12.75 -13.93
CA VAL A 434 -2.21 -11.31 -14.09
C VAL A 434 -1.63 -10.72 -12.80
N ILE A 435 -0.55 -9.96 -12.94
CA ILE A 435 -0.01 -9.14 -11.86
C ILE A 435 -0.54 -7.72 -12.00
N ARG A 436 -0.91 -7.10 -10.87
CA ARG A 436 -1.38 -5.71 -10.82
C ARG A 436 -0.52 -4.87 -9.90
N GLY A 437 -0.31 -3.62 -10.30
CA GLY A 437 0.42 -2.63 -9.54
C GLY A 437 -0.19 -1.23 -9.71
N LEU A 438 0.33 -0.25 -8.98
CA LEU A 438 -0.14 1.13 -9.02
C LEU A 438 0.13 1.80 -10.37
N GLY A 439 1.25 1.45 -11.02
CA GLY A 439 1.63 1.98 -12.31
C GLY A 439 2.65 1.10 -13.03
N GLU A 440 3.12 1.59 -14.18
CA GLU A 440 4.05 0.85 -15.03
C GLU A 440 5.42 0.68 -14.37
N MET A 441 5.93 1.72 -13.70
CA MET A 441 7.21 1.65 -12.98
C MET A 441 7.17 0.63 -11.86
N HIS A 442 6.06 0.53 -11.13
CA HIS A 442 5.86 -0.46 -10.09
C HIS A 442 5.99 -1.89 -10.63
N LEU A 443 5.26 -2.22 -11.71
CA LEU A 443 5.32 -3.55 -12.31
C LEU A 443 6.69 -3.86 -12.93
N ARG A 444 7.34 -2.88 -13.57
CA ARG A 444 8.70 -3.04 -14.10
C ARG A 444 9.71 -3.34 -12.98
N ALA A 445 9.62 -2.66 -11.84
CA ALA A 445 10.49 -2.93 -10.68
C ALA A 445 10.27 -4.36 -10.15
N LYS A 446 9.01 -4.83 -10.03
CA LYS A 446 8.73 -6.20 -9.62
C LYS A 446 9.26 -7.25 -10.62
N LEU A 447 9.11 -7.02 -11.93
CA LEU A 447 9.67 -7.89 -12.97
C LEU A 447 11.20 -7.92 -12.95
N ALA A 448 11.85 -6.76 -12.79
CA ALA A 448 13.29 -6.67 -12.64
C ALA A 448 13.79 -7.45 -11.41
N ARG A 449 13.07 -7.36 -10.29
CA ARG A 449 13.37 -8.12 -9.08
C ARG A 449 13.23 -9.64 -9.28
N MET A 450 12.18 -10.09 -9.98
CA MET A 450 12.02 -11.50 -10.35
C MET A 450 13.18 -11.99 -11.20
N GLN A 451 13.65 -11.19 -12.16
CA GLN A 451 14.77 -11.53 -13.02
C GLN A 451 16.11 -11.48 -12.29
N GLN A 452 16.42 -10.39 -11.56
CA GLN A 452 17.73 -10.18 -10.95
C GLN A 452 17.94 -11.03 -9.69
N GLN A 453 16.96 -11.03 -8.78
CA GLN A 453 17.09 -11.71 -7.48
C GLN A 453 16.73 -13.20 -7.59
N TYR A 454 15.62 -13.51 -8.28
CA TYR A 454 15.12 -14.87 -8.36
C TYR A 454 15.52 -15.62 -9.63
N LYS A 455 16.22 -14.98 -10.58
CA LYS A 455 16.66 -15.58 -11.85
C LYS A 455 15.49 -16.22 -12.62
N LEU A 456 14.31 -15.60 -12.57
CA LEU A 456 13.11 -16.06 -13.26
C LEU A 456 12.84 -15.18 -14.48
N GLU A 457 12.83 -15.78 -15.67
CA GLU A 457 12.54 -15.11 -16.93
C GLU A 457 11.07 -15.26 -17.28
N LEU A 458 10.39 -14.14 -17.53
CA LEU A 458 8.98 -14.08 -17.86
C LEU A 458 8.75 -13.43 -19.22
N ASP A 459 7.73 -13.90 -19.90
CA ASP A 459 7.08 -13.19 -21.00
C ASP A 459 5.89 -12.41 -20.44
N THR A 460 5.70 -11.20 -20.89
CA THR A 460 4.63 -10.32 -20.45
C THR A 460 3.77 -9.86 -21.62
N SER A 461 2.47 -9.76 -21.40
CA SER A 461 1.52 -9.24 -22.39
C SER A 461 0.41 -8.45 -21.71
N ALA A 462 -0.34 -7.67 -22.48
CA ALA A 462 -1.57 -7.08 -21.97
C ALA A 462 -2.56 -8.20 -21.59
N PRO A 463 -3.24 -8.10 -20.42
CA PRO A 463 -4.22 -9.09 -20.01
C PRO A 463 -5.33 -9.22 -21.04
N GLN A 464 -5.71 -10.44 -21.37
CA GLN A 464 -6.80 -10.70 -22.30
C GLN A 464 -8.15 -10.34 -21.66
N ILE A 465 -9.04 -9.82 -22.48
CA ILE A 465 -10.41 -9.55 -22.07
C ILE A 465 -11.19 -10.86 -22.15
N ALA A 466 -11.70 -11.35 -21.00
CA ALA A 466 -12.60 -12.47 -20.98
C ALA A 466 -13.96 -12.07 -21.56
N TYR A 467 -14.23 -12.49 -22.78
CA TYR A 467 -15.53 -12.31 -23.41
C TYR A 467 -16.46 -13.46 -23.02
N ARG A 468 -17.75 -13.17 -22.98
CA ARG A 468 -18.83 -14.14 -22.88
C ARG A 468 -19.83 -13.90 -23.99
N GLU A 469 -20.48 -14.98 -24.43
CA GLU A 469 -21.60 -14.89 -25.33
C GLU A 469 -22.90 -14.89 -24.52
N THR A 470 -23.92 -14.21 -25.02
CA THR A 470 -25.29 -14.30 -24.54
C THR A 470 -26.26 -14.18 -25.71
N ILE A 471 -27.53 -14.49 -25.48
CA ILE A 471 -28.61 -14.33 -26.44
C ILE A 471 -29.52 -13.18 -26.03
N THR A 472 -30.24 -12.59 -27.00
CA THR A 472 -31.15 -11.48 -26.76
C THR A 472 -32.61 -11.82 -27.10
N ALA A 473 -32.82 -12.95 -27.76
CA ALA A 473 -34.16 -13.40 -28.17
C ALA A 473 -34.34 -14.90 -27.88
N LEU A 474 -35.61 -15.29 -27.72
CA LEU A 474 -36.01 -16.67 -27.64
C LEU A 474 -35.83 -17.36 -29.01
N ALA A 475 -35.28 -18.57 -28.99
CA ALA A 475 -35.19 -19.37 -30.19
C ALA A 475 -35.31 -20.88 -29.89
N GLU A 476 -35.74 -21.62 -30.89
CA GLU A 476 -35.86 -23.10 -30.82
C GLU A 476 -34.78 -23.77 -31.61
N GLY A 477 -34.26 -24.87 -31.03
CA GLY A 477 -33.25 -25.73 -31.63
C GLY A 477 -33.70 -27.18 -31.68
N HIS A 478 -33.31 -27.85 -32.76
CA HIS A 478 -33.64 -29.25 -33.01
C HIS A 478 -32.41 -29.99 -33.49
N CYS A 479 -32.22 -31.21 -32.98
CA CYS A 479 -31.24 -32.13 -33.54
C CYS A 479 -31.69 -33.57 -33.41
N ARG A 480 -31.63 -34.27 -34.54
CA ARG A 480 -31.79 -35.73 -34.63
C ARG A 480 -30.43 -36.35 -34.86
N HIS A 481 -29.87 -37.00 -33.83
CA HIS A 481 -28.64 -37.76 -33.94
C HIS A 481 -28.95 -39.21 -34.31
N LYS A 482 -28.53 -39.61 -35.48
CA LYS A 482 -28.62 -41.01 -35.96
C LYS A 482 -27.26 -41.43 -36.51
N LYS A 483 -26.65 -42.47 -35.93
CA LYS A 483 -25.40 -43.04 -36.41
C LYS A 483 -25.54 -44.55 -36.49
N GLN A 484 -25.25 -45.10 -37.67
CA GLN A 484 -25.30 -46.53 -37.98
C GLN A 484 -24.03 -46.86 -38.76
N SER A 485 -22.99 -47.36 -38.08
CA SER A 485 -21.73 -47.74 -38.69
C SER A 485 -21.21 -48.99 -38.00
N GLY A 486 -21.42 -50.19 -38.62
CA GLY A 486 -20.74 -51.41 -38.26
C GLY A 486 -20.80 -51.93 -36.82
N GLY A 487 -21.83 -51.58 -36.04
CA GLY A 487 -22.00 -51.95 -34.63
C GLY A 487 -23.36 -51.51 -34.09
N ALA A 488 -23.53 -51.49 -32.75
CA ALA A 488 -24.77 -51.05 -32.12
C ALA A 488 -25.11 -49.61 -32.52
N GLY A 489 -26.30 -49.37 -33.07
CA GLY A 489 -26.80 -48.05 -33.48
C GLY A 489 -26.84 -47.03 -32.37
N GLN A 490 -26.89 -45.76 -32.74
CA GLN A 490 -27.07 -44.61 -31.83
C GLN A 490 -28.22 -43.75 -32.35
N PHE A 491 -29.22 -43.53 -31.51
CA PHE A 491 -30.35 -42.68 -31.85
C PHE A 491 -30.74 -41.80 -30.65
N GLY A 492 -30.94 -40.51 -30.89
CA GLY A 492 -31.50 -39.56 -29.96
C GLY A 492 -31.96 -38.30 -30.68
N GLU A 493 -33.15 -37.85 -30.40
CA GLU A 493 -33.70 -36.62 -30.96
C GLU A 493 -34.11 -35.70 -29.83
N VAL A 494 -33.67 -34.44 -29.89
CA VAL A 494 -33.91 -33.43 -28.85
C VAL A 494 -34.41 -32.16 -29.50
N MET A 495 -35.52 -31.67 -28.97
CA MET A 495 -36.07 -30.36 -29.26
C MET A 495 -35.99 -29.50 -27.98
N LEU A 496 -35.40 -28.34 -28.09
CA LEU A 496 -35.23 -27.43 -26.97
C LEU A 496 -35.42 -25.97 -27.41
N ARG A 497 -35.72 -25.11 -26.45
CA ARG A 497 -35.72 -23.66 -26.65
C ARG A 497 -34.72 -22.99 -25.70
N VAL A 498 -34.20 -21.86 -26.13
CA VAL A 498 -33.32 -21.00 -25.37
C VAL A 498 -33.97 -19.67 -25.13
N GLU A 499 -33.86 -19.15 -23.91
CA GLU A 499 -34.41 -17.86 -23.48
C GLU A 499 -33.35 -17.06 -22.76
N PRO A 500 -33.23 -15.71 -23.02
CA PRO A 500 -32.31 -14.88 -22.29
C PRO A 500 -32.76 -14.70 -20.83
N LEU A 501 -31.80 -14.75 -19.92
CA LEU A 501 -31.98 -14.40 -18.51
C LEU A 501 -31.45 -12.98 -18.23
N ALA A 502 -31.78 -12.48 -17.04
CA ALA A 502 -31.20 -11.22 -16.57
C ALA A 502 -29.66 -11.34 -16.43
N GLY A 503 -28.95 -10.25 -16.66
CA GLY A 503 -27.50 -10.23 -16.57
C GLY A 503 -27.00 -10.70 -15.19
N GLY A 504 -26.12 -11.70 -15.19
CA GLY A 504 -25.57 -12.32 -13.98
C GLY A 504 -26.38 -13.50 -13.43
N ALA A 505 -27.49 -13.88 -14.06
CA ALA A 505 -28.31 -15.01 -13.61
C ALA A 505 -27.69 -16.39 -13.96
N GLY A 506 -26.70 -16.42 -14.86
CA GLY A 506 -25.94 -17.61 -15.16
C GLY A 506 -26.65 -18.59 -16.10
N PHE A 507 -26.89 -19.82 -15.69
CA PHE A 507 -27.47 -20.89 -16.50
C PHE A 507 -28.57 -21.62 -15.77
N GLU A 508 -29.71 -21.78 -16.43
CA GLU A 508 -30.81 -22.61 -15.97
C GLU A 508 -31.15 -23.72 -16.98
N PHE A 509 -31.35 -24.95 -16.48
CA PHE A 509 -31.82 -26.08 -17.28
C PHE A 509 -33.21 -26.49 -16.80
N VAL A 510 -34.15 -26.56 -17.72
CA VAL A 510 -35.55 -26.91 -17.43
C VAL A 510 -36.01 -28.08 -18.31
N ASP A 511 -36.58 -29.09 -17.66
CA ASP A 511 -37.22 -30.23 -18.33
C ASP A 511 -38.73 -30.11 -18.23
N ILE A 512 -39.41 -29.98 -19.38
CA ILE A 512 -40.88 -29.99 -19.50
C ILE A 512 -41.38 -31.08 -20.43
N VAL A 513 -40.57 -32.08 -20.71
CA VAL A 513 -40.92 -33.18 -21.61
C VAL A 513 -42.10 -33.97 -21.06
N LYS A 514 -43.11 -34.22 -21.89
CA LYS A 514 -44.30 -34.99 -21.52
C LYS A 514 -44.37 -36.32 -22.30
N GLY A 515 -45.06 -37.30 -21.71
CA GLY A 515 -45.37 -38.55 -22.41
C GLY A 515 -44.18 -39.53 -22.58
N GLY A 516 -43.03 -39.28 -21.89
CA GLY A 516 -41.90 -40.22 -21.92
C GLY A 516 -41.16 -40.33 -23.23
N VAL A 517 -41.31 -39.35 -24.14
CA VAL A 517 -40.66 -39.33 -25.47
C VAL A 517 -39.13 -39.32 -25.38
N ILE A 518 -38.60 -38.71 -24.32
CA ILE A 518 -37.23 -38.87 -23.84
C ILE A 518 -37.33 -39.52 -22.44
N PRO A 519 -36.87 -40.76 -22.23
CA PRO A 519 -36.83 -41.33 -20.90
C PRO A 519 -35.98 -40.50 -19.94
N GLY A 520 -36.44 -40.30 -18.68
CA GLY A 520 -35.77 -39.47 -17.69
C GLY A 520 -34.29 -39.85 -17.42
N VAL A 521 -33.94 -41.12 -17.65
CA VAL A 521 -32.56 -41.60 -17.53
C VAL A 521 -31.60 -40.93 -18.53
N PHE A 522 -32.09 -40.41 -19.66
CA PHE A 522 -31.28 -39.71 -20.67
C PHE A 522 -31.27 -38.21 -20.51
N MET A 523 -32.08 -37.63 -19.61
CA MET A 523 -32.14 -36.17 -19.42
C MET A 523 -30.82 -35.60 -18.89
N ALA A 524 -30.14 -36.29 -17.99
CA ALA A 524 -28.80 -35.93 -17.54
C ALA A 524 -27.75 -35.92 -18.70
N ALA A 525 -27.92 -36.82 -19.68
CA ALA A 525 -27.08 -36.85 -20.87
C ALA A 525 -27.35 -35.68 -21.80
N VAL A 526 -28.63 -35.27 -21.95
CA VAL A 526 -29.01 -34.07 -22.70
C VAL A 526 -28.42 -32.81 -22.02
N GLU A 527 -28.60 -32.64 -20.70
CA GLU A 527 -28.02 -31.52 -19.95
C GLU A 527 -26.50 -31.46 -20.08
N LYS A 528 -25.81 -32.60 -20.00
CA LYS A 528 -24.36 -32.69 -20.25
C LYS A 528 -23.98 -32.14 -21.62
N GLY A 529 -24.75 -32.47 -22.65
CA GLY A 529 -24.54 -31.97 -24.02
C GLY A 529 -24.79 -30.47 -24.13
N VAL A 530 -25.83 -29.97 -23.47
CA VAL A 530 -26.11 -28.54 -23.37
C VAL A 530 -24.94 -27.80 -22.72
N ARG A 531 -24.50 -28.22 -21.54
CA ARG A 531 -23.37 -27.60 -20.83
C ARG A 531 -22.07 -27.60 -21.64
N GLN A 532 -21.81 -28.64 -22.41
CA GLN A 532 -20.67 -28.69 -23.33
C GLN A 532 -20.77 -27.60 -24.41
N ALA A 533 -21.93 -27.46 -25.06
CA ALA A 533 -22.14 -26.44 -26.07
C ALA A 533 -21.96 -25.02 -25.50
N LEU A 534 -22.50 -24.76 -24.31
CA LEU A 534 -22.41 -23.47 -23.65
C LEU A 534 -20.97 -23.14 -23.21
N ALA A 535 -20.22 -24.14 -22.75
CA ALA A 535 -18.82 -23.96 -22.33
C ALA A 535 -17.87 -23.69 -23.51
N GLU A 536 -18.12 -24.36 -24.64
CA GLU A 536 -17.32 -24.20 -25.87
C GLU A 536 -17.63 -22.90 -26.61
N GLY A 537 -18.81 -22.31 -26.37
CA GLY A 537 -19.31 -21.17 -27.12
C GLY A 537 -19.85 -21.56 -28.49
N VAL A 538 -20.65 -20.71 -29.10
CA VAL A 538 -21.37 -21.04 -30.34
C VAL A 538 -21.07 -20.07 -31.48
N VAL A 539 -20.68 -18.83 -31.15
CA VAL A 539 -20.51 -17.75 -32.13
C VAL A 539 -19.03 -17.46 -32.36
N ALA A 540 -18.35 -17.03 -31.30
CA ALA A 540 -16.93 -16.63 -31.32
C ALA A 540 -16.05 -17.55 -30.48
N GLY A 541 -16.62 -18.60 -29.88
CA GLY A 541 -15.88 -19.56 -29.05
C GLY A 541 -15.75 -19.14 -27.60
N TYR A 542 -16.58 -18.19 -27.14
CA TYR A 542 -16.61 -17.78 -25.74
C TYR A 542 -17.78 -18.45 -24.99
N PRO A 543 -17.63 -18.77 -23.70
CA PRO A 543 -18.69 -19.41 -22.92
C PRO A 543 -19.99 -18.60 -22.96
N VAL A 544 -21.13 -19.29 -23.18
CA VAL A 544 -22.47 -18.68 -23.20
C VAL A 544 -23.00 -18.61 -21.79
N HIS A 545 -23.49 -17.43 -21.39
CA HIS A 545 -24.06 -17.14 -20.07
C HIS A 545 -25.42 -16.44 -20.15
N ASP A 546 -26.10 -16.37 -19.01
CA ASP A 546 -27.40 -15.71 -18.85
C ASP A 546 -28.46 -16.28 -19.80
N ILE A 547 -28.55 -17.62 -19.78
CA ILE A 547 -29.39 -18.40 -20.67
C ILE A 547 -30.19 -19.46 -19.91
N ARG A 548 -31.48 -19.57 -20.21
CA ARG A 548 -32.30 -20.72 -19.84
C ARG A 548 -32.46 -21.63 -21.03
N VAL A 549 -32.24 -22.93 -20.81
CA VAL A 549 -32.46 -23.96 -21.82
C VAL A 549 -33.56 -24.90 -21.35
N THR A 550 -34.68 -24.89 -22.08
CA THR A 550 -35.86 -25.71 -21.80
C THR A 550 -35.97 -26.82 -22.83
N VAL A 551 -35.89 -28.06 -22.40
CA VAL A 551 -36.16 -29.23 -23.26
C VAL A 551 -37.65 -29.51 -23.19
N HIS A 552 -38.33 -29.53 -24.36
CA HIS A 552 -39.76 -29.65 -24.42
C HIS A 552 -40.28 -30.88 -25.22
N ASP A 553 -39.44 -31.45 -26.12
CA ASP A 553 -39.82 -32.63 -26.89
C ASP A 553 -38.59 -33.41 -27.41
N GLY A 554 -38.79 -34.59 -27.94
CA GLY A 554 -37.76 -35.41 -28.53
C GLY A 554 -38.28 -36.80 -28.95
N LYS A 555 -37.33 -37.66 -29.35
CA LYS A 555 -37.63 -39.07 -29.65
C LYS A 555 -36.49 -39.99 -29.22
N THR A 556 -36.85 -41.15 -28.72
CA THR A 556 -35.92 -42.24 -28.43
C THR A 556 -36.19 -43.44 -29.34
N HIS A 557 -35.23 -44.34 -29.45
CA HIS A 557 -35.39 -45.62 -30.11
C HIS A 557 -35.15 -46.73 -29.09
N ALA A 558 -36.04 -47.72 -29.05
CA ALA A 558 -36.06 -48.74 -28.00
C ALA A 558 -34.72 -49.51 -27.86
N VAL A 559 -33.96 -49.68 -28.95
CA VAL A 559 -32.71 -50.44 -28.98
C VAL A 559 -31.48 -49.50 -29.07
N ASP A 560 -31.59 -48.41 -29.84
CA ASP A 560 -30.46 -47.53 -30.18
C ASP A 560 -30.40 -46.26 -29.33
N GLY A 561 -31.33 -46.06 -28.37
CA GLY A 561 -31.31 -44.98 -27.39
C GLY A 561 -30.13 -45.16 -26.44
N LYS A 562 -29.17 -44.19 -26.43
CA LYS A 562 -27.96 -44.23 -25.61
C LYS A 562 -27.58 -42.85 -25.13
N ASP A 563 -26.96 -42.75 -23.97
CA ASP A 563 -26.47 -41.49 -23.38
C ASP A 563 -25.64 -40.66 -24.36
N ILE A 564 -24.70 -41.31 -25.08
CA ILE A 564 -23.84 -40.62 -26.04
C ILE A 564 -24.63 -39.98 -27.21
N ALA A 565 -25.77 -40.61 -27.61
CA ALA A 565 -26.63 -40.09 -28.66
C ALA A 565 -27.39 -38.85 -28.17
N PHE A 566 -27.91 -38.87 -26.92
CA PHE A 566 -28.62 -37.75 -26.31
C PHE A 566 -27.66 -36.62 -25.95
N THR A 567 -26.46 -36.88 -25.46
CA THR A 567 -25.42 -35.87 -25.28
C THR A 567 -25.08 -35.16 -26.60
N SER A 568 -24.91 -35.90 -27.68
CA SER A 568 -24.64 -35.34 -29.01
C SER A 568 -25.84 -34.56 -29.57
N ALA A 569 -27.06 -35.06 -29.36
CA ALA A 569 -28.29 -34.40 -29.80
C ALA A 569 -28.54 -33.11 -29.03
N GLY A 570 -28.43 -33.14 -27.71
CA GLY A 570 -28.56 -31.96 -26.84
C GLY A 570 -27.54 -30.88 -27.19
N ARG A 571 -26.25 -31.25 -27.33
CA ARG A 571 -25.20 -30.31 -27.75
C ARG A 571 -25.51 -29.63 -29.08
N LYS A 572 -25.89 -30.39 -30.11
CA LYS A 572 -26.19 -29.86 -31.44
C LYS A 572 -27.48 -29.04 -31.50
N ALA A 573 -28.52 -29.45 -30.75
CA ALA A 573 -29.76 -28.69 -30.63
C ALA A 573 -29.54 -27.34 -29.96
N THR A 574 -28.68 -27.30 -28.92
CA THR A 574 -28.30 -26.04 -28.26
C THR A 574 -27.55 -25.11 -29.21
N ILE A 575 -26.58 -25.63 -29.95
CA ILE A 575 -25.86 -24.87 -30.97
C ILE A 575 -26.82 -24.31 -32.03
N ASP A 576 -27.79 -25.09 -32.49
CA ASP A 576 -28.79 -24.68 -33.48
C ASP A 576 -29.69 -23.56 -32.89
N ALA A 577 -30.17 -23.69 -31.65
CA ALA A 577 -31.00 -22.68 -30.99
C ALA A 577 -30.23 -21.37 -30.79
N VAL A 578 -29.03 -21.42 -30.22
CA VAL A 578 -28.20 -20.24 -29.96
C VAL A 578 -27.82 -19.55 -31.28
N ARG A 579 -27.63 -20.26 -32.36
CA ARG A 579 -27.39 -19.66 -33.68
C ARG A 579 -28.60 -18.93 -34.26
N LYS A 580 -29.80 -19.30 -33.91
CA LYS A 580 -31.05 -18.64 -34.35
C LYS A 580 -31.44 -17.50 -33.45
N ALA A 581 -31.09 -17.53 -32.18
CA ALA A 581 -31.30 -16.42 -31.26
C ALA A 581 -30.51 -15.18 -31.68
N ASP A 582 -31.05 -13.99 -31.49
CA ASP A 582 -30.27 -12.76 -31.67
C ASP A 582 -29.16 -12.70 -30.63
N ARG A 583 -27.92 -12.39 -31.04
CA ARG A 583 -26.70 -12.70 -30.30
C ARG A 583 -25.95 -11.44 -29.92
N LYS A 584 -25.41 -11.42 -28.70
CA LYS A 584 -24.45 -10.40 -28.26
C LYS A 584 -23.20 -11.06 -27.71
N SER A 585 -22.02 -10.50 -28.08
CA SER A 585 -20.76 -10.74 -27.38
C SER A 585 -20.59 -9.61 -26.35
N THR A 586 -20.38 -9.96 -25.09
CA THR A 586 -20.23 -8.98 -24.00
C THR A 586 -18.92 -9.22 -23.25
N ARG A 587 -18.32 -8.11 -22.80
CA ARG A 587 -17.09 -8.12 -21.99
C ARG A 587 -17.43 -8.50 -20.53
N LEU A 588 -16.70 -9.42 -19.94
CA LEU A 588 -16.71 -9.66 -18.50
C LEU A 588 -16.01 -8.50 -17.81
N ASN A 589 -16.75 -7.72 -17.03
CA ASN A 589 -16.11 -6.88 -16.04
C ASN A 589 -15.77 -7.72 -14.82
N SER A 590 -14.50 -7.75 -14.45
CA SER A 590 -13.98 -8.40 -13.24
C SER A 590 -14.43 -7.71 -11.94
N SER A 591 -15.15 -6.59 -12.02
CA SER A 591 -15.78 -5.92 -10.88
C SER A 591 -17.29 -6.01 -11.00
N HIS A 592 -17.95 -6.68 -10.07
CA HIS A 592 -19.39 -6.60 -9.82
C HIS A 592 -19.80 -5.20 -9.36
N ARG A 593 -19.74 -4.21 -10.26
CA ARG A 593 -20.46 -2.95 -10.10
C ARG A 593 -20.99 -2.53 -11.46
N SER A 594 -22.31 -2.49 -11.55
CA SER A 594 -23.07 -1.92 -12.64
C SER A 594 -22.59 -0.50 -12.94
N LEU A 595 -21.83 -0.32 -14.00
CA LEU A 595 -21.71 0.99 -14.62
C LEU A 595 -22.96 1.19 -15.48
N SER A 596 -23.90 1.96 -14.93
CA SER A 596 -25.00 2.57 -15.66
C SER A 596 -24.44 3.28 -16.90
N ARG A 597 -25.17 3.11 -18.01
CA ARG A 597 -24.99 3.76 -19.30
C ARG A 597 -24.53 5.21 -19.15
N MET A 598 -23.37 5.54 -19.72
CA MET A 598 -23.14 6.93 -20.13
C MET A 598 -23.95 7.22 -21.39
N PRO A 599 -24.68 8.32 -21.46
CA PRO A 599 -25.37 8.72 -22.68
C PRO A 599 -24.33 9.12 -23.73
N SER A 600 -24.49 8.60 -24.92
CA SER A 600 -23.86 9.11 -26.11
C SER A 600 -24.33 10.55 -26.32
N SER A 601 -23.47 11.53 -26.15
CA SER A 601 -23.68 12.88 -26.64
C SER A 601 -22.64 13.18 -27.71
N ALA A 602 -23.18 13.68 -28.80
CA ALA A 602 -22.62 14.09 -30.08
C ALA A 602 -21.31 14.88 -30.02
#